data_37256283786b03e6017654f452ee1e06
#
_entry.id   37256283786b03e6017654f452ee1e06
#
_cell.length_a   1.000
_cell.length_b   1.000
_cell.length_c   1.000
_cell.angle_alpha   90.00
_cell.angle_beta   90.00
_cell.angle_gamma   90.00
#
_symmetry.space_group_name_H-M   'P 1'
#
loop_
_entity.id
_entity.type
_entity.pdbx_description
1 polymer ?
#
loop_
_entity_poly.entity_id
_entity_poly.type
_entity_poly.pdbx_seq_one_letter_code
_entity_poly.pdbx_strand_id
1 'polypeptide(L)'
;MKIIIAGAGAVGTHLSKLMSKDHQDCVLIDEQAERLAGLEGRYDIMTLHGSPTSIQTLKEAGIEHTDLFVGVTPDESVNMNACMIAHALGAKKTVARIDNFEYLAPNLKSFFENMGINSLIYPEVLAAIDITNGLKMSWVRQRWDVHGGALVMLGIKLRESCEILNQPLRTLCGPDDPYHIVAIKRSDETLIPGGNDELRVNDIAYFMTTREYIPYIRKISGKEHYADVKNVIIMGGSKTAVRVALTVPDYMNVKIIEINEQRCERLNELLNDVDTMIIHGDGRDMGLLQDEGIQNTQAFVALTDNTETNILACLTAKRMGVRKTVAMVENLDYVEMAESLDIGTIINKKTLAAGHIYQMMLDADVTNVRSLMMVDSDVAEFIAAEGSRVTKKAVKDLGLPFGMTIGGLVRHDQGILVNGNTQIEAGDSVMVFCHEQNLKKVEKYFKANVLW
;
A
#
# COMPACT_ATOMS: atom_id res chain seq x y z
N MET A 1 -0.19 -8.61 21.56
CA MET A 1 0.13 -7.18 21.81
C MET A 1 -1.14 -6.48 22.23
N LYS A 2 -1.02 -5.45 23.06
CA LYS A 2 -2.14 -4.57 23.40
C LYS A 2 -2.08 -3.30 22.58
N ILE A 3 -3.16 -2.99 21.88
CA ILE A 3 -3.24 -1.87 20.93
C ILE A 3 -4.45 -1.02 21.28
N ILE A 4 -4.24 0.29 21.36
CA ILE A 4 -5.34 1.24 21.54
C ILE A 4 -5.42 2.09 20.26
N ILE A 5 -6.62 2.14 19.68
CA ILE A 5 -6.92 2.93 18.49
C ILE A 5 -7.88 4.04 18.88
N ALA A 6 -7.49 5.29 18.68
CA ALA A 6 -8.30 6.48 18.91
C ALA A 6 -8.89 7.00 17.60
N GLY A 7 -10.21 6.86 17.47
CA GLY A 7 -11.01 7.23 16.29
C GLY A 7 -11.63 6.02 15.60
N ALA A 8 -12.94 5.82 15.76
CA ALA A 8 -13.72 4.78 15.08
C ALA A 8 -14.22 5.24 13.70
N GLY A 9 -13.43 6.09 13.03
CA GLY A 9 -13.63 6.41 11.62
C GLY A 9 -13.23 5.24 10.73
N ALA A 10 -13.25 5.45 9.42
CA ALA A 10 -12.99 4.38 8.45
C ALA A 10 -11.58 3.74 8.59
N VAL A 11 -10.54 4.51 8.89
CA VAL A 11 -9.17 3.98 9.12
C VAL A 11 -9.13 3.15 10.40
N GLY A 12 -9.63 3.70 11.52
CA GLY A 12 -9.61 3.00 12.81
C GLY A 12 -10.44 1.73 12.80
N THR A 13 -11.63 1.75 12.21
CA THR A 13 -12.48 0.55 12.07
C THR A 13 -11.82 -0.51 11.18
N HIS A 14 -11.19 -0.10 10.07
CA HIS A 14 -10.48 -1.05 9.21
C HIS A 14 -9.26 -1.64 9.91
N LEU A 15 -8.48 -0.81 10.61
CA LEU A 15 -7.35 -1.26 11.42
C LEU A 15 -7.81 -2.22 12.54
N SER A 16 -8.91 -1.90 13.25
CA SER A 16 -9.49 -2.77 14.29
C SER A 16 -9.90 -4.13 13.73
N LYS A 17 -10.46 -4.16 12.51
CA LYS A 17 -10.78 -5.40 11.81
C LYS A 17 -9.53 -6.26 11.53
N LEU A 18 -8.44 -5.63 11.09
CA LEU A 18 -7.16 -6.33 10.87
C LEU A 18 -6.62 -6.88 12.20
N MET A 19 -6.65 -6.07 13.27
CA MET A 19 -6.19 -6.48 14.59
C MET A 19 -6.99 -7.65 15.18
N SER A 20 -8.31 -7.63 15.00
CA SER A 20 -9.21 -8.71 15.42
C SER A 20 -8.87 -10.03 14.73
N LYS A 21 -8.65 -10.01 13.40
CA LYS A 21 -8.23 -11.21 12.66
C LYS A 21 -6.93 -11.81 13.19
N ASP A 22 -6.03 -10.97 13.66
CA ASP A 22 -4.74 -11.34 14.21
C ASP A 22 -4.77 -11.69 15.70
N HIS A 23 -5.97 -11.75 16.30
CA HIS A 23 -6.16 -12.01 17.73
C HIS A 23 -5.31 -11.09 18.63
N GLN A 24 -5.19 -9.79 18.26
CA GLN A 24 -4.58 -8.79 19.10
C GLN A 24 -5.58 -8.29 20.14
N ASP A 25 -5.09 -7.93 21.31
CA ASP A 25 -5.88 -7.22 22.33
C ASP A 25 -6.07 -5.77 21.87
N CYS A 26 -7.21 -5.48 21.25
CA CYS A 26 -7.51 -4.20 20.63
C CYS A 26 -8.63 -3.46 21.35
N VAL A 27 -8.36 -2.21 21.71
CA VAL A 27 -9.35 -1.28 22.27
C VAL A 27 -9.54 -0.13 21.28
N LEU A 28 -10.79 0.10 20.87
CA LEU A 28 -11.17 1.20 19.97
C LEU A 28 -11.90 2.28 20.75
N ILE A 29 -11.38 3.51 20.74
CA ILE A 29 -11.94 4.68 21.44
C ILE A 29 -12.56 5.65 20.45
N ASP A 30 -13.77 6.14 20.70
CA ASP A 30 -14.37 7.26 19.94
C ASP A 30 -15.31 8.07 20.85
N GLU A 31 -15.42 9.37 20.58
CA GLU A 31 -16.35 10.28 21.27
C GLU A 31 -17.80 10.12 20.80
N GLN A 32 -18.03 9.47 19.68
CA GLN A 32 -19.36 9.21 19.12
C GLN A 32 -19.75 7.75 19.33
N ALA A 33 -20.65 7.50 20.27
CA ALA A 33 -21.11 6.15 20.61
C ALA A 33 -21.71 5.40 19.39
N GLU A 34 -22.34 6.15 18.45
CA GLU A 34 -22.94 5.59 17.24
C GLU A 34 -21.90 4.92 16.34
N ARG A 35 -20.65 5.43 16.31
CA ARG A 35 -19.55 4.85 15.53
C ARG A 35 -19.03 3.54 16.11
N LEU A 36 -19.19 3.36 17.41
CA LEU A 36 -18.78 2.15 18.12
C LEU A 36 -19.86 1.06 18.08
N ALA A 37 -21.12 1.45 17.83
CA ALA A 37 -22.25 0.55 17.89
C ALA A 37 -22.09 -0.67 16.96
N GLY A 38 -22.22 -1.86 17.54
CA GLY A 38 -22.20 -3.14 16.84
C GLY A 38 -20.81 -3.62 16.40
N LEU A 39 -19.73 -2.88 16.67
CA LEU A 39 -18.37 -3.30 16.29
C LEU A 39 -17.88 -4.47 17.15
N GLU A 40 -18.19 -4.50 18.46
CA GLU A 40 -17.85 -5.62 19.35
C GLU A 40 -18.53 -6.93 18.93
N GLY A 41 -19.73 -6.85 18.40
CA GLY A 41 -20.44 -8.03 17.90
C GLY A 41 -19.94 -8.55 16.54
N ARG A 42 -19.15 -7.74 15.82
CA ARG A 42 -18.61 -8.10 14.51
C ARG A 42 -17.14 -8.48 14.56
N TYR A 43 -16.40 -7.88 15.48
CA TYR A 43 -14.96 -8.05 15.62
C TYR A 43 -14.62 -8.39 17.06
N ASP A 44 -13.58 -9.18 17.26
CA ASP A 44 -13.04 -9.49 18.60
C ASP A 44 -12.20 -8.30 19.10
N ILE A 45 -12.88 -7.23 19.51
CA ILE A 45 -12.29 -5.98 20.00
C ILE A 45 -13.11 -5.44 21.16
N MET A 46 -12.49 -4.65 22.04
CA MET A 46 -13.19 -3.86 23.04
C MET A 46 -13.46 -2.45 22.50
N THR A 47 -14.63 -1.88 22.74
CA THR A 47 -14.93 -0.48 22.43
C THR A 47 -15.06 0.35 23.69
N LEU A 48 -14.61 1.60 23.65
CA LEU A 48 -14.70 2.53 24.76
C LEU A 48 -15.20 3.90 24.27
N HIS A 49 -16.36 4.31 24.78
CA HIS A 49 -16.91 5.63 24.50
C HIS A 49 -16.23 6.69 25.37
N GLY A 50 -15.54 7.64 24.77
CA GLY A 50 -14.85 8.72 25.46
C GLY A 50 -13.88 9.49 24.60
N SER A 51 -13.32 10.55 25.16
CA SER A 51 -12.30 11.36 24.47
C SER A 51 -10.94 10.67 24.49
N PRO A 52 -10.24 10.58 23.33
CA PRO A 52 -8.90 10.02 23.26
C PRO A 52 -7.83 10.89 23.98
N THR A 53 -8.16 12.11 24.36
CA THR A 53 -7.30 12.98 25.17
C THR A 53 -7.64 12.98 26.65
N SER A 54 -8.67 12.24 27.07
CA SER A 54 -9.04 12.08 28.49
C SER A 54 -8.12 11.07 29.17
N ILE A 55 -7.41 11.50 30.21
CA ILE A 55 -6.57 10.61 31.05
C ILE A 55 -7.39 9.47 31.64
N GLN A 56 -8.63 9.74 32.07
CA GLN A 56 -9.51 8.71 32.62
C GLN A 56 -9.84 7.66 31.55
N THR A 57 -10.28 8.07 30.36
CA THR A 57 -10.59 7.17 29.24
C THR A 57 -9.37 6.30 28.88
N LEU A 58 -8.19 6.91 28.79
CA LEU A 58 -6.96 6.18 28.47
C LEU A 58 -6.58 5.16 29.55
N LYS A 59 -6.78 5.48 30.83
CA LYS A 59 -6.56 4.53 31.93
C LYS A 59 -7.57 3.38 31.91
N GLU A 60 -8.84 3.66 31.64
CA GLU A 60 -9.87 2.63 31.46
C GLU A 60 -9.55 1.70 30.28
N ALA A 61 -8.97 2.23 29.20
CA ALA A 61 -8.46 1.45 28.07
C ALA A 61 -7.19 0.63 28.43
N GLY A 62 -6.55 0.91 29.58
CA GLY A 62 -5.36 0.23 30.05
C GLY A 62 -4.08 0.66 29.35
N ILE A 63 -3.91 1.97 29.17
CA ILE A 63 -2.80 2.61 28.46
C ILE A 63 -1.42 2.23 29.02
N GLU A 64 -1.28 1.99 30.32
CA GLU A 64 -0.03 1.69 31.02
C GLU A 64 0.66 0.41 30.48
N HIS A 65 -0.11 -0.49 29.86
CA HIS A 65 0.38 -1.76 29.30
C HIS A 65 0.26 -1.83 27.79
N THR A 66 0.12 -0.68 27.13
CA THR A 66 -0.11 -0.58 25.68
C THR A 66 1.19 -0.64 24.90
N ASP A 67 1.26 -1.55 23.95
CA ASP A 67 2.41 -1.68 23.06
C ASP A 67 2.38 -0.62 21.94
N LEU A 68 1.18 -0.31 21.43
CA LEU A 68 0.96 0.68 20.37
C LEU A 68 -0.30 1.50 20.62
N PHE A 69 -0.16 2.83 20.62
CA PHE A 69 -1.28 3.76 20.58
C PHE A 69 -1.37 4.43 19.21
N VAL A 70 -2.56 4.47 18.63
CA VAL A 70 -2.79 4.99 17.27
C VAL A 70 -3.87 6.07 17.30
N GLY A 71 -3.52 7.32 16.99
CA GLY A 71 -4.44 8.44 16.82
C GLY A 71 -4.83 8.60 15.35
N VAL A 72 -6.08 8.27 14.99
CA VAL A 72 -6.62 8.34 13.63
C VAL A 72 -7.98 9.02 13.55
N THR A 73 -8.23 9.96 14.46
CA THR A 73 -9.39 10.84 14.37
C THR A 73 -9.26 11.80 13.16
N PRO A 74 -10.33 12.50 12.76
CA PRO A 74 -10.24 13.50 11.71
C PRO A 74 -9.35 14.70 12.05
N ASP A 75 -9.14 15.00 13.33
CA ASP A 75 -8.39 16.16 13.82
C ASP A 75 -6.95 15.76 14.18
N GLU A 76 -5.96 16.30 13.45
CA GLU A 76 -4.55 16.03 13.70
C GLU A 76 -4.06 16.53 15.08
N SER A 77 -4.61 17.66 15.58
CA SER A 77 -4.24 18.20 16.88
C SER A 77 -4.69 17.27 18.02
N VAL A 78 -5.88 16.68 17.88
CA VAL A 78 -6.38 15.65 18.80
C VAL A 78 -5.49 14.41 18.74
N ASN A 79 -5.12 13.95 17.54
CA ASN A 79 -4.26 12.77 17.36
C ASN A 79 -2.88 12.97 18.01
N MET A 80 -2.26 14.12 17.76
CA MET A 80 -0.95 14.45 18.33
C MET A 80 -1.01 14.57 19.84
N ASN A 81 -2.00 15.28 20.38
CA ASN A 81 -2.21 15.45 21.80
C ASN A 81 -2.46 14.08 22.51
N ALA A 82 -3.32 13.24 21.92
CA ALA A 82 -3.58 11.91 22.44
C ALA A 82 -2.32 11.03 22.45
N CYS A 83 -1.48 11.10 21.41
CA CYS A 83 -0.21 10.39 21.37
C CYS A 83 0.76 10.85 22.47
N MET A 84 0.89 12.18 22.70
CA MET A 84 1.73 12.72 23.76
C MET A 84 1.27 12.27 25.15
N ILE A 85 -0.04 12.33 25.40
CA ILE A 85 -0.63 11.86 26.67
C ILE A 85 -0.44 10.35 26.83
N ALA A 86 -0.70 9.57 25.79
CA ALA A 86 -0.53 8.13 25.79
C ALA A 86 0.91 7.73 26.10
N HIS A 87 1.89 8.39 25.47
CA HIS A 87 3.30 8.17 25.75
C HIS A 87 3.66 8.48 27.22
N ALA A 88 3.20 9.62 27.72
CA ALA A 88 3.43 10.02 29.11
C ALA A 88 2.78 9.06 30.13
N LEU A 89 1.72 8.36 29.75
CA LEU A 89 1.03 7.36 30.56
C LEU A 89 1.59 5.93 30.39
N GLY A 90 2.60 5.71 29.53
CA GLY A 90 3.32 4.44 29.43
C GLY A 90 3.14 3.65 28.14
N ALA A 91 2.46 4.19 27.13
CA ALA A 91 2.44 3.56 25.80
C ALA A 91 3.86 3.46 25.22
N LYS A 92 4.25 2.27 24.73
CA LYS A 92 5.61 2.03 24.22
C LYS A 92 5.88 2.72 22.89
N LYS A 93 4.90 2.70 21.98
CA LYS A 93 4.95 3.37 20.67
C LYS A 93 3.67 4.13 20.42
N THR A 94 3.78 5.21 19.67
CA THR A 94 2.66 6.06 19.30
C THR A 94 2.71 6.40 17.82
N VAL A 95 1.55 6.48 17.19
CA VAL A 95 1.38 6.83 15.78
C VAL A 95 0.26 7.85 15.66
N ALA A 96 0.53 9.00 15.08
CA ALA A 96 -0.47 10.04 14.84
C ALA A 96 -0.75 10.23 13.34
N ARG A 97 -2.02 10.18 12.95
CA ARG A 97 -2.45 10.68 11.64
C ARG A 97 -2.40 12.20 11.64
N ILE A 98 -1.82 12.77 10.60
CA ILE A 98 -1.70 14.21 10.38
C ILE A 98 -2.33 14.62 9.04
N ASP A 99 -2.58 15.92 8.91
CA ASP A 99 -3.08 16.58 7.70
C ASP A 99 -2.14 17.70 7.23
N ASN A 100 -1.11 18.04 8.01
CA ASN A 100 -0.08 19.01 7.67
C ASN A 100 1.22 18.31 7.24
N PHE A 101 1.58 18.53 5.98
CA PHE A 101 2.78 17.95 5.38
C PHE A 101 4.08 18.46 5.98
N GLU A 102 4.12 19.70 6.48
CA GLU A 102 5.33 20.29 7.05
C GLU A 102 5.91 19.47 8.20
N TYR A 103 5.04 18.75 8.94
CA TYR A 103 5.44 17.89 10.04
C TYR A 103 6.28 16.66 9.62
N LEU A 104 6.25 16.31 8.33
CA LEU A 104 7.07 15.21 7.78
C LEU A 104 8.48 15.66 7.38
N ALA A 105 8.84 16.93 7.58
CA ALA A 105 10.18 17.40 7.29
C ALA A 105 11.23 16.63 8.10
N PRO A 106 12.32 16.11 7.46
CA PRO A 106 13.28 15.22 8.13
C PRO A 106 13.91 15.81 9.40
N ASN A 107 14.10 17.13 9.44
CA ASN A 107 14.63 17.85 10.59
C ASN A 107 13.66 17.92 11.79
N LEU A 108 12.36 17.65 11.58
CA LEU A 108 11.36 17.65 12.65
C LEU A 108 11.12 16.25 13.25
N LYS A 109 11.69 15.21 12.69
CA LYS A 109 11.50 13.84 13.19
C LYS A 109 11.85 13.71 14.68
N SER A 110 13.07 14.11 15.06
CA SER A 110 13.51 14.08 16.47
C SER A 110 12.68 14.99 17.39
N PHE A 111 12.15 16.09 16.85
CA PHE A 111 11.27 16.98 17.62
C PHE A 111 10.00 16.22 18.04
N PHE A 112 9.31 15.55 17.12
CA PHE A 112 8.10 14.80 17.42
C PHE A 112 8.37 13.56 18.27
N GLU A 113 9.48 12.85 18.02
CA GLU A 113 9.90 11.71 18.85
C GLU A 113 10.12 12.13 20.31
N ASN A 114 10.76 13.29 20.55
CA ASN A 114 10.97 13.83 21.91
C ASN A 114 9.66 14.27 22.57
N MET A 115 8.61 14.57 21.80
CA MET A 115 7.27 14.83 22.31
C MET A 115 6.47 13.56 22.60
N GLY A 116 7.04 12.38 22.35
CA GLY A 116 6.37 11.11 22.53
C GLY A 116 5.52 10.68 21.31
N ILE A 117 5.75 11.27 20.14
CA ILE A 117 5.10 10.88 18.88
C ILE A 117 6.14 10.15 18.02
N ASN A 118 6.12 8.82 18.04
CA ASN A 118 7.15 8.01 17.38
C ASN A 118 7.02 8.02 15.84
N SER A 119 5.79 8.14 15.34
CA SER A 119 5.55 8.16 13.90
C SER A 119 4.37 9.02 13.52
N LEU A 120 4.51 9.66 12.36
CA LEU A 120 3.46 10.48 11.74
C LEU A 120 3.01 9.82 10.44
N ILE A 121 1.70 9.75 10.23
CA ILE A 121 1.10 9.19 9.02
C ILE A 121 0.28 10.25 8.31
N TYR A 122 0.60 10.48 7.04
CA TYR A 122 -0.18 11.32 6.15
C TYR A 122 -0.68 10.48 4.96
N PRO A 123 -1.95 10.04 4.98
CA PRO A 123 -2.50 9.13 3.97
C PRO A 123 -2.39 9.62 2.54
N GLU A 124 -2.45 10.93 2.33
CA GLU A 124 -2.34 11.59 1.03
C GLU A 124 -0.94 11.41 0.42
N VAL A 125 0.11 11.41 1.25
CA VAL A 125 1.49 11.15 0.80
C VAL A 125 1.65 9.67 0.43
N LEU A 126 1.11 8.75 1.23
CA LEU A 126 1.14 7.32 0.92
C LEU A 126 0.46 7.03 -0.41
N ALA A 127 -0.72 7.62 -0.62
CA ALA A 127 -1.45 7.50 -1.89
C ALA A 127 -0.68 8.10 -3.06
N ALA A 128 -0.07 9.29 -2.89
CA ALA A 128 0.72 9.93 -3.94
C ALA A 128 1.95 9.11 -4.34
N ILE A 129 2.64 8.50 -3.38
CA ILE A 129 3.77 7.59 -3.65
C ILE A 129 3.31 6.39 -4.47
N ASP A 130 2.20 5.75 -4.11
CA ASP A 130 1.66 4.60 -4.85
C ASP A 130 1.22 4.98 -6.26
N ILE A 131 0.53 6.11 -6.42
CA ILE A 131 0.12 6.65 -7.73
C ILE A 131 1.35 6.90 -8.58
N THR A 132 2.34 7.66 -8.07
CA THR A 132 3.56 8.02 -8.81
C THR A 132 4.36 6.78 -9.22
N ASN A 133 4.50 5.80 -8.35
CA ASN A 133 5.15 4.54 -8.67
C ASN A 133 4.39 3.76 -9.76
N GLY A 134 3.06 3.79 -9.71
CA GLY A 134 2.21 3.22 -10.74
C GLY A 134 2.28 3.96 -12.09
N LEU A 135 2.53 5.27 -12.08
CA LEU A 135 2.66 6.09 -13.30
C LEU A 135 3.99 5.86 -14.04
N LYS A 136 5.06 5.49 -13.35
CA LYS A 136 6.36 5.20 -13.98
C LYS A 136 6.28 4.11 -15.05
N MET A 137 5.22 3.27 -15.03
CA MET A 137 5.01 2.19 -16.02
C MET A 137 3.53 2.06 -16.37
N SER A 138 3.12 2.47 -17.59
CA SER A 138 1.72 2.43 -18.04
C SER A 138 1.13 1.00 -18.08
N TRP A 139 1.95 0.00 -18.30
CA TRP A 139 1.59 -1.41 -18.48
C TRP A 139 1.50 -2.22 -17.18
N VAL A 140 1.91 -1.63 -16.04
CA VAL A 140 1.92 -2.23 -14.71
C VAL A 140 0.74 -1.70 -13.90
N ARG A 141 0.05 -2.57 -13.18
CA ARG A 141 -1.00 -2.20 -12.22
C ARG A 141 -0.42 -1.66 -10.93
N GLN A 142 0.56 -2.38 -10.40
CA GLN A 142 1.24 -2.08 -9.15
C GLN A 142 2.75 -2.27 -9.33
N ARG A 143 3.52 -1.39 -8.73
CA ARG A 143 4.98 -1.48 -8.66
C ARG A 143 5.43 -1.25 -7.22
N TRP A 144 6.31 -2.11 -6.77
CA TRP A 144 6.97 -1.97 -5.49
C TRP A 144 8.47 -2.11 -5.66
N ASP A 145 9.19 -1.05 -5.31
CA ASP A 145 10.64 -1.01 -5.27
C ASP A 145 11.13 -1.34 -3.84
N VAL A 146 11.94 -2.36 -3.70
CA VAL A 146 12.56 -2.79 -2.45
C VAL A 146 14.00 -2.31 -2.43
N HIS A 147 14.46 -1.73 -1.30
CA HIS A 147 15.81 -1.18 -1.15
C HIS A 147 16.24 -0.33 -2.35
N GLY A 148 15.48 0.75 -2.60
CA GLY A 148 15.79 1.66 -3.70
C GLY A 148 15.72 1.01 -5.09
N GLY A 149 15.12 -0.20 -5.22
CA GLY A 149 14.92 -0.95 -6.45
C GLY A 149 15.99 -2.01 -6.72
N ALA A 150 16.69 -2.49 -5.70
CA ALA A 150 17.51 -3.69 -5.79
C ALA A 150 16.65 -4.88 -6.22
N LEU A 151 15.44 -4.99 -5.66
CA LEU A 151 14.37 -5.85 -6.16
C LEU A 151 13.17 -5.01 -6.56
N VAL A 152 12.39 -5.48 -7.51
CA VAL A 152 11.17 -4.82 -8.00
C VAL A 152 10.07 -5.86 -8.11
N MET A 153 8.92 -5.57 -7.50
CA MET A 153 7.70 -6.35 -7.71
C MET A 153 6.79 -5.62 -8.68
N LEU A 154 6.29 -6.34 -9.68
CA LEU A 154 5.40 -5.83 -10.73
C LEU A 154 4.10 -6.64 -10.76
N GLY A 155 2.97 -6.00 -10.47
CA GLY A 155 1.63 -6.56 -10.66
C GLY A 155 1.12 -6.24 -12.06
N ILE A 156 0.95 -7.26 -12.91
CA ILE A 156 0.63 -7.10 -14.33
C ILE A 156 -0.66 -7.83 -14.65
N LYS A 157 -1.64 -7.10 -15.18
CA LYS A 157 -2.87 -7.71 -15.74
C LYS A 157 -2.54 -8.40 -17.04
N LEU A 158 -2.70 -9.74 -17.09
CA LEU A 158 -2.40 -10.55 -18.26
C LEU A 158 -3.52 -10.46 -19.29
N ARG A 159 -3.14 -10.41 -20.56
CA ARG A 159 -4.05 -10.38 -21.70
C ARG A 159 -3.68 -11.50 -22.67
N GLU A 160 -4.50 -11.76 -23.67
CA GLU A 160 -4.26 -12.78 -24.70
C GLU A 160 -2.88 -12.67 -25.38
N SER A 161 -2.31 -11.45 -25.42
CA SER A 161 -0.96 -11.21 -25.96
C SER A 161 0.19 -11.71 -25.09
N CYS A 162 -0.08 -12.23 -23.89
CA CYS A 162 0.96 -12.71 -22.98
C CYS A 162 1.47 -14.09 -23.43
N GLU A 163 2.80 -14.22 -23.58
CA GLU A 163 3.45 -15.42 -24.10
C GLU A 163 3.47 -16.61 -23.14
N ILE A 164 3.32 -16.33 -21.83
CA ILE A 164 3.49 -17.35 -20.77
C ILE A 164 2.15 -17.86 -20.20
N LEU A 165 1.05 -17.70 -20.93
CA LEU A 165 -0.25 -18.20 -20.50
C LEU A 165 -0.35 -19.72 -20.64
N ASN A 166 -1.20 -20.34 -19.77
CA ASN A 166 -1.59 -21.74 -19.84
C ASN A 166 -0.40 -22.72 -19.84
N GLN A 167 0.66 -22.36 -19.13
CA GLN A 167 1.84 -23.21 -18.93
C GLN A 167 2.11 -23.35 -17.42
N PRO A 168 2.47 -24.55 -16.94
CA PRO A 168 2.82 -24.75 -15.53
C PRO A 168 4.00 -23.88 -15.10
N LEU A 169 3.90 -23.21 -13.95
CA LEU A 169 4.95 -22.29 -13.48
C LEU A 169 6.32 -22.94 -13.32
N ARG A 170 6.38 -24.24 -13.03
CA ARG A 170 7.66 -24.99 -12.97
C ARG A 170 8.43 -25.01 -14.30
N THR A 171 7.75 -24.75 -15.43
CA THR A 171 8.39 -24.65 -16.75
C THR A 171 8.75 -23.22 -17.12
N LEU A 172 8.21 -22.23 -16.38
CA LEU A 172 8.37 -20.79 -16.61
C LEU A 172 9.32 -20.12 -15.63
N CYS A 173 9.51 -20.70 -14.45
CA CYS A 173 10.28 -20.13 -13.35
C CYS A 173 11.31 -21.16 -12.87
N GLY A 174 12.37 -21.33 -13.64
CA GLY A 174 13.54 -22.15 -13.27
C GLY A 174 14.47 -21.42 -12.28
N PRO A 175 15.50 -22.12 -11.80
CA PRO A 175 16.46 -21.53 -10.84
C PRO A 175 17.23 -20.32 -11.37
N ASP A 176 17.44 -20.25 -12.68
CA ASP A 176 18.25 -19.22 -13.35
C ASP A 176 17.38 -18.17 -14.09
N ASP A 177 16.06 -18.26 -13.97
CA ASP A 177 15.18 -17.32 -14.64
C ASP A 177 15.21 -15.95 -13.96
N PRO A 178 15.07 -14.85 -14.74
CA PRO A 178 15.22 -13.49 -14.24
C PRO A 178 13.99 -12.97 -13.50
N TYR A 179 13.08 -13.84 -13.10
CA TYR A 179 11.88 -13.49 -12.36
C TYR A 179 11.33 -14.66 -11.56
N HIS A 180 10.50 -14.33 -10.57
CA HIS A 180 9.70 -15.28 -9.82
C HIS A 180 8.26 -14.80 -9.75
N ILE A 181 7.27 -15.66 -10.04
CA ILE A 181 5.86 -15.32 -9.88
C ILE A 181 5.44 -15.67 -8.45
N VAL A 182 5.20 -14.64 -7.65
CA VAL A 182 5.05 -14.74 -6.19
C VAL A 182 3.60 -14.76 -5.73
N ALA A 183 2.69 -14.22 -6.54
CA ALA A 183 1.25 -14.27 -6.30
C ALA A 183 0.48 -14.15 -7.62
N ILE A 184 -0.74 -14.66 -7.64
CA ILE A 184 -1.69 -14.54 -8.75
C ILE A 184 -3.04 -14.11 -8.17
N LYS A 185 -3.54 -12.94 -8.60
CA LYS A 185 -4.93 -12.57 -8.34
C LYS A 185 -5.79 -13.03 -9.49
N ARG A 186 -6.73 -13.92 -9.19
CA ARG A 186 -7.71 -14.49 -10.12
C ARG A 186 -9.11 -14.19 -9.61
N SER A 187 -9.83 -13.31 -10.30
CA SER A 187 -11.10 -12.77 -9.81
C SER A 187 -10.92 -12.15 -8.41
N ASP A 188 -11.59 -12.69 -7.39
CA ASP A 188 -11.56 -12.18 -6.02
C ASP A 188 -10.63 -12.97 -5.09
N GLU A 189 -9.94 -13.98 -5.63
CA GLU A 189 -9.01 -14.82 -4.86
C GLU A 189 -7.55 -14.48 -5.17
N THR A 190 -6.73 -14.48 -4.14
CA THR A 190 -5.28 -14.43 -4.29
C THR A 190 -4.68 -15.81 -4.01
N LEU A 191 -3.95 -16.31 -4.98
CA LEU A 191 -3.23 -17.56 -4.92
C LEU A 191 -1.76 -17.28 -4.66
N ILE A 192 -1.15 -18.00 -3.72
CA ILE A 192 0.30 -18.14 -3.64
C ILE A 192 0.65 -19.38 -4.46
N PRO A 193 1.19 -19.19 -5.68
CA PRO A 193 1.23 -20.28 -6.64
C PRO A 193 2.31 -21.31 -6.33
N GLY A 194 2.03 -22.57 -6.65
CA GLY A 194 2.99 -23.64 -6.73
C GLY A 194 3.40 -23.95 -8.17
N GLY A 195 4.40 -24.82 -8.36
CA GLY A 195 4.94 -25.13 -9.68
C GLY A 195 3.95 -25.76 -10.70
N ASN A 196 2.82 -26.30 -10.23
CA ASN A 196 1.78 -26.87 -11.11
C ASN A 196 0.69 -25.86 -11.50
N ASP A 197 0.67 -24.69 -10.89
CA ASP A 197 -0.30 -23.66 -11.23
C ASP A 197 0.06 -23.00 -12.57
N GLU A 198 -0.96 -22.44 -13.21
CA GLU A 198 -0.87 -21.82 -14.54
C GLU A 198 -1.42 -20.40 -14.50
N LEU A 199 -0.84 -19.52 -15.30
CA LEU A 199 -1.35 -18.18 -15.55
C LEU A 199 -2.48 -18.21 -16.58
N ARG A 200 -3.53 -17.42 -16.35
CA ARG A 200 -4.69 -17.31 -17.24
C ARG A 200 -4.92 -15.88 -17.69
N VAL A 201 -5.66 -15.75 -18.78
CA VAL A 201 -6.13 -14.42 -19.25
C VAL A 201 -6.93 -13.75 -18.14
N ASN A 202 -6.69 -12.45 -17.95
CA ASN A 202 -7.26 -11.60 -16.91
C ASN A 202 -6.72 -11.81 -15.49
N ASP A 203 -5.85 -12.76 -15.23
CA ASP A 203 -5.11 -12.78 -13.97
C ASP A 203 -4.27 -11.51 -13.81
N ILE A 204 -4.07 -11.07 -12.56
CA ILE A 204 -2.98 -10.16 -12.23
C ILE A 204 -1.86 -11.01 -11.64
N ALA A 205 -0.78 -11.16 -12.40
CA ALA A 205 0.41 -11.89 -11.95
C ALA A 205 1.41 -10.93 -11.32
N TYR A 206 1.98 -11.33 -10.18
CA TYR A 206 2.98 -10.56 -9.44
C TYR A 206 4.35 -11.16 -9.68
N PHE A 207 5.16 -10.41 -10.43
CA PHE A 207 6.52 -10.76 -10.78
C PHE A 207 7.49 -10.09 -9.81
N MET A 208 8.30 -10.87 -9.12
CA MET A 208 9.49 -10.39 -8.44
C MET A 208 10.67 -10.49 -9.41
N THR A 209 11.43 -9.40 -9.56
CA THR A 209 12.55 -9.31 -10.50
C THR A 209 13.55 -8.24 -10.04
N THR A 210 14.63 -8.03 -10.81
CA THR A 210 15.55 -6.90 -10.66
C THR A 210 15.30 -5.84 -11.74
N ARG A 211 15.83 -4.63 -11.57
CA ARG A 211 15.61 -3.53 -12.53
C ARG A 211 16.02 -3.86 -13.96
N GLU A 212 17.10 -4.59 -14.12
CA GLU A 212 17.66 -4.93 -15.44
C GLU A 212 16.72 -5.81 -16.27
N TYR A 213 15.90 -6.65 -15.61
CA TYR A 213 15.00 -7.57 -16.28
C TYR A 213 13.56 -7.06 -16.47
N ILE A 214 13.28 -5.82 -16.06
CA ILE A 214 11.96 -5.20 -16.33
C ILE A 214 11.60 -5.22 -17.82
N PRO A 215 12.50 -4.91 -18.78
CA PRO A 215 12.20 -5.00 -20.20
C PRO A 215 11.84 -6.42 -20.66
N TYR A 216 12.47 -7.44 -20.08
CA TYR A 216 12.15 -8.83 -20.35
C TYR A 216 10.73 -9.18 -19.87
N ILE A 217 10.37 -8.79 -18.64
CA ILE A 217 9.00 -8.99 -18.11
C ILE A 217 7.97 -8.28 -18.98
N ARG A 218 8.27 -7.06 -19.45
CA ARG A 218 7.41 -6.31 -20.37
C ARG A 218 7.15 -7.09 -21.66
N LYS A 219 8.18 -7.73 -22.21
CA LYS A 219 8.08 -8.54 -23.41
C LYS A 219 7.21 -9.77 -23.19
N ILE A 220 7.57 -10.67 -22.26
CA ILE A 220 6.85 -11.93 -22.05
C ILE A 220 5.40 -11.73 -21.61
N SER A 221 5.09 -10.58 -20.96
CA SER A 221 3.72 -10.20 -20.61
C SER A 221 2.93 -9.57 -21.78
N GLY A 222 3.51 -9.47 -22.97
CA GLY A 222 2.88 -8.91 -24.17
C GLY A 222 2.61 -7.39 -24.10
N LYS A 223 3.47 -6.64 -23.39
CA LYS A 223 3.29 -5.21 -23.12
C LYS A 223 4.30 -4.31 -23.85
N GLU A 224 5.03 -4.81 -24.83
CA GLU A 224 6.05 -4.03 -25.57
C GLU A 224 5.50 -2.77 -26.22
N HIS A 225 4.26 -2.81 -26.72
CA HIS A 225 3.61 -1.70 -27.41
C HIS A 225 2.93 -0.67 -26.50
N TYR A 226 3.08 -0.79 -25.16
CA TYR A 226 2.55 0.20 -24.24
C TYR A 226 3.51 1.39 -24.16
N ALA A 227 3.02 2.60 -24.47
CA ALA A 227 3.81 3.82 -24.34
C ALA A 227 4.15 4.11 -22.86
N ASP A 228 5.34 4.63 -22.61
CA ASP A 228 5.70 5.16 -21.30
C ASP A 228 4.86 6.41 -20.98
N VAL A 229 4.57 6.64 -19.70
CA VAL A 229 3.78 7.79 -19.30
C VAL A 229 4.63 9.05 -19.40
N LYS A 230 4.18 9.98 -20.22
CA LYS A 230 4.74 11.34 -20.35
C LYS A 230 3.70 12.42 -20.07
N ASN A 231 2.44 12.17 -20.43
CA ASN A 231 1.35 13.10 -20.22
C ASN A 231 0.33 12.48 -19.26
N VAL A 232 0.02 13.21 -18.21
CA VAL A 232 -0.90 12.81 -17.13
C VAL A 232 -1.99 13.86 -17.01
N ILE A 233 -3.25 13.43 -17.03
CA ILE A 233 -4.39 14.26 -16.64
C ILE A 233 -4.86 13.79 -15.28
N ILE A 234 -4.95 14.70 -14.32
CA ILE A 234 -5.52 14.47 -12.99
C ILE A 234 -6.86 15.19 -12.91
N MET A 235 -7.92 14.47 -12.59
CA MET A 235 -9.23 15.03 -12.32
C MET A 235 -9.42 15.23 -10.83
N GLY A 236 -9.61 16.47 -10.40
CA GLY A 236 -9.78 16.89 -9.01
C GLY A 236 -8.51 17.39 -8.36
N GLY A 237 -8.57 18.62 -7.81
CA GLY A 237 -7.47 19.33 -7.14
C GLY A 237 -7.36 19.00 -5.66
N SER A 238 -7.44 17.73 -5.28
CA SER A 238 -7.35 17.28 -3.88
C SER A 238 -5.92 17.40 -3.32
N LYS A 239 -5.78 17.28 -1.99
CA LYS A 239 -4.44 17.24 -1.35
C LYS A 239 -3.56 16.13 -1.95
N THR A 240 -4.14 14.98 -2.32
CA THR A 240 -3.44 13.89 -2.99
C THR A 240 -2.95 14.32 -4.39
N ALA A 241 -3.77 15.05 -5.15
CA ALA A 241 -3.38 15.53 -6.48
C ALA A 241 -2.17 16.47 -6.40
N VAL A 242 -2.16 17.39 -5.43
CA VAL A 242 -1.00 18.25 -5.15
C VAL A 242 0.25 17.42 -4.85
N ARG A 243 0.14 16.39 -4.00
CA ARG A 243 1.28 15.52 -3.68
C ARG A 243 1.76 14.73 -4.88
N VAL A 244 0.87 14.22 -5.73
CA VAL A 244 1.24 13.55 -6.98
C VAL A 244 2.02 14.53 -7.88
N ALA A 245 1.49 15.73 -8.11
CA ALA A 245 2.14 16.74 -8.95
C ALA A 245 3.56 17.10 -8.46
N LEU A 246 3.76 17.18 -7.13
CA LEU A 246 5.07 17.44 -6.51
C LEU A 246 6.04 16.24 -6.52
N THR A 247 5.56 15.03 -6.83
CA THR A 247 6.33 13.79 -6.66
C THR A 247 6.62 13.08 -7.98
N VAL A 248 5.85 13.36 -9.04
CA VAL A 248 6.11 12.79 -10.35
C VAL A 248 7.48 13.23 -10.88
N PRO A 249 8.15 12.38 -11.68
CA PRO A 249 9.41 12.76 -12.32
C PRO A 249 9.23 13.95 -13.29
N ASP A 250 10.26 14.78 -13.42
CA ASP A 250 10.28 16.00 -14.24
C ASP A 250 9.98 15.76 -15.75
N TYR A 251 10.12 14.52 -16.22
CA TYR A 251 9.78 14.17 -17.61
C TYR A 251 8.27 13.94 -17.84
N MET A 252 7.45 14.00 -16.79
CA MET A 252 6.00 13.86 -16.88
C MET A 252 5.33 15.23 -16.86
N ASN A 253 4.58 15.54 -17.91
CA ASN A 253 3.73 16.72 -17.98
C ASN A 253 2.41 16.44 -17.27
N VAL A 254 2.07 17.24 -16.30
CA VAL A 254 0.85 17.08 -15.49
C VAL A 254 -0.14 18.19 -15.79
N LYS A 255 -1.39 17.81 -16.03
CA LYS A 255 -2.54 18.72 -16.07
C LYS A 255 -3.51 18.35 -14.95
N ILE A 256 -3.94 19.32 -14.15
CA ILE A 256 -4.97 19.13 -13.14
C ILE A 256 -6.24 19.87 -13.58
N ILE A 257 -7.34 19.13 -13.73
CA ILE A 257 -8.67 19.69 -14.04
C ILE A 257 -9.47 19.76 -12.74
N GLU A 258 -9.82 20.98 -12.33
CA GLU A 258 -10.56 21.25 -11.11
C GLU A 258 -11.79 22.10 -11.41
N ILE A 259 -12.94 21.70 -10.85
CA ILE A 259 -14.22 22.34 -11.12
C ILE A 259 -14.43 23.63 -10.31
N ASN A 260 -13.73 23.77 -9.19
CA ASN A 260 -13.85 24.93 -8.32
C ASN A 260 -12.78 25.98 -8.63
N GLU A 261 -13.21 27.16 -9.08
CA GLU A 261 -12.32 28.25 -9.49
C GLU A 261 -11.36 28.70 -8.37
N GLN A 262 -11.87 28.89 -7.15
CA GLN A 262 -11.05 29.31 -6.00
C GLN A 262 -9.99 28.25 -5.65
N ARG A 263 -10.32 26.97 -5.86
CA ARG A 263 -9.36 25.89 -5.67
C ARG A 263 -8.31 25.88 -6.78
N CYS A 264 -8.67 26.25 -8.02
CA CYS A 264 -7.69 26.43 -9.09
C CYS A 264 -6.68 27.53 -8.76
N GLU A 265 -7.12 28.68 -8.24
CA GLU A 265 -6.22 29.76 -7.80
C GLU A 265 -5.24 29.26 -6.74
N ARG A 266 -5.74 28.58 -5.73
CA ARG A 266 -4.90 28.00 -4.66
C ARG A 266 -3.91 26.93 -5.18
N LEU A 267 -4.32 26.12 -6.16
CA LEU A 267 -3.44 25.13 -6.79
C LEU A 267 -2.31 25.81 -7.55
N ASN A 268 -2.57 26.90 -8.26
CA ASN A 268 -1.54 27.70 -8.94
C ASN A 268 -0.51 28.26 -7.94
N GLU A 269 -0.95 28.68 -6.74
CA GLU A 269 -0.03 29.14 -5.68
C GLU A 269 0.83 27.99 -5.13
N LEU A 270 0.21 26.82 -4.88
CA LEU A 270 0.88 25.66 -4.29
C LEU A 270 1.84 24.95 -5.23
N LEU A 271 1.64 25.05 -6.54
CA LEU A 271 2.36 24.34 -7.58
C LEU A 271 3.15 25.25 -8.51
N ASN A 272 3.40 26.50 -8.11
CA ASN A 272 4.14 27.49 -8.90
C ASN A 272 5.58 27.08 -9.26
N ASP A 273 6.19 26.20 -8.44
CA ASP A 273 7.58 25.77 -8.61
C ASP A 273 7.71 24.45 -9.42
N VAL A 274 6.57 23.90 -9.92
CA VAL A 274 6.55 22.66 -10.71
C VAL A 274 5.80 22.87 -12.03
N ASP A 275 6.22 22.15 -13.06
CA ASP A 275 5.61 22.23 -14.40
C ASP A 275 4.26 21.47 -14.43
N THR A 276 3.25 22.12 -13.83
CA THR A 276 1.88 21.58 -13.75
C THR A 276 0.89 22.62 -14.25
N MET A 277 0.07 22.23 -15.22
CA MET A 277 -1.00 23.10 -15.76
C MET A 277 -2.29 22.90 -14.97
N ILE A 278 -2.88 23.98 -14.46
CA ILE A 278 -4.19 23.96 -13.79
C ILE A 278 -5.26 24.44 -14.76
N ILE A 279 -6.30 23.64 -14.91
CA ILE A 279 -7.42 23.87 -15.83
C ILE A 279 -8.70 23.96 -15.02
N HIS A 280 -9.41 25.09 -15.12
CA HIS A 280 -10.72 25.24 -14.53
C HIS A 280 -11.77 24.57 -15.42
N GLY A 281 -12.48 23.56 -14.91
CA GLY A 281 -13.53 22.87 -15.64
C GLY A 281 -13.98 21.56 -15.01
N ASP A 282 -14.99 20.95 -15.62
CA ASP A 282 -15.47 19.64 -15.19
C ASP A 282 -14.69 18.53 -15.91
N GLY A 283 -13.91 17.79 -15.17
CA GLY A 283 -13.10 16.67 -15.70
C GLY A 283 -13.94 15.48 -16.23
N ARG A 284 -15.27 15.54 -16.16
CA ARG A 284 -16.19 14.59 -16.80
C ARG A 284 -16.64 15.05 -18.17
N ASP A 285 -16.40 16.32 -18.52
CA ASP A 285 -16.77 16.87 -19.84
C ASP A 285 -15.85 16.31 -20.91
N MET A 286 -16.42 15.52 -21.83
CA MET A 286 -15.68 14.88 -22.93
C MET A 286 -15.12 15.90 -23.91
N GLY A 287 -15.79 17.05 -24.11
CA GLY A 287 -15.30 18.15 -24.96
C GLY A 287 -14.04 18.75 -24.37
N LEU A 288 -14.08 19.12 -23.08
CA LEU A 288 -12.91 19.62 -22.36
C LEU A 288 -11.74 18.62 -22.40
N LEU A 289 -12.01 17.35 -22.16
CA LEU A 289 -10.96 16.32 -22.21
C LEU A 289 -10.34 16.19 -23.62
N GLN A 290 -11.14 16.35 -24.67
CA GLN A 290 -10.64 16.35 -26.06
C GLN A 290 -9.77 17.58 -26.33
N ASP A 291 -10.22 18.76 -25.93
CA ASP A 291 -9.48 20.02 -26.08
C ASP A 291 -8.13 19.99 -25.33
N GLU A 292 -8.12 19.34 -24.18
CA GLU A 292 -6.92 19.15 -23.36
C GLU A 292 -6.04 17.97 -23.81
N GLY A 293 -6.40 17.31 -24.90
CA GLY A 293 -5.56 16.32 -25.55
C GLY A 293 -5.54 14.96 -24.89
N ILE A 294 -6.66 14.49 -24.35
CA ILE A 294 -6.76 13.15 -23.72
C ILE A 294 -6.30 12.03 -24.64
N GLN A 295 -6.44 12.18 -25.97
CA GLN A 295 -6.01 11.21 -26.98
C GLN A 295 -4.49 11.01 -26.98
N ASN A 296 -3.72 12.03 -26.54
CA ASN A 296 -2.27 11.99 -26.43
C ASN A 296 -1.80 11.75 -24.98
N THR A 297 -2.73 11.46 -24.08
CA THR A 297 -2.49 11.24 -22.65
C THR A 297 -2.32 9.74 -22.39
N GLN A 298 -1.23 9.36 -21.73
CA GLN A 298 -0.98 7.97 -21.37
C GLN A 298 -1.62 7.57 -20.04
N ALA A 299 -1.81 8.53 -19.13
CA ALA A 299 -2.40 8.26 -17.83
C ALA A 299 -3.48 9.27 -17.44
N PHE A 300 -4.60 8.77 -16.90
CA PHE A 300 -5.68 9.56 -16.32
C PHE A 300 -5.87 9.15 -14.86
N VAL A 301 -5.84 10.12 -13.94
CA VAL A 301 -5.90 9.90 -12.49
C VAL A 301 -7.09 10.64 -11.91
N ALA A 302 -8.09 9.93 -11.40
CA ALA A 302 -9.29 10.52 -10.82
C ALA A 302 -9.17 10.58 -9.29
N LEU A 303 -9.05 11.81 -8.75
CA LEU A 303 -8.76 12.10 -7.33
C LEU A 303 -9.78 13.07 -6.71
N THR A 304 -11.04 13.02 -7.14
CA THR A 304 -12.12 13.77 -6.49
C THR A 304 -12.56 13.07 -5.20
N ASP A 305 -13.37 13.75 -4.38
CA ASP A 305 -13.91 13.19 -3.14
C ASP A 305 -15.06 12.19 -3.38
N ASN A 306 -15.50 12.00 -4.63
CA ASN A 306 -16.62 11.14 -4.98
C ASN A 306 -16.13 9.88 -5.72
N THR A 307 -16.30 8.73 -5.07
CA THR A 307 -15.88 7.42 -5.56
C THR A 307 -16.52 7.07 -6.91
N GLU A 308 -17.82 7.24 -7.04
CA GLU A 308 -18.59 6.88 -8.25
C GLU A 308 -18.13 7.74 -9.44
N THR A 309 -17.92 9.02 -9.20
CA THR A 309 -17.39 9.96 -10.20
C THR A 309 -16.01 9.52 -10.66
N ASN A 310 -15.11 9.13 -9.75
CA ASN A 310 -13.78 8.67 -10.09
C ASN A 310 -13.80 7.38 -10.94
N ILE A 311 -14.67 6.42 -10.58
CA ILE A 311 -14.85 5.18 -11.34
C ILE A 311 -15.33 5.46 -12.76
N LEU A 312 -16.40 6.26 -12.91
CA LEU A 312 -16.97 6.59 -14.21
C LEU A 312 -16.03 7.40 -15.09
N ALA A 313 -15.31 8.35 -14.50
CA ALA A 313 -14.30 9.13 -15.23
C ALA A 313 -13.15 8.24 -15.76
N CYS A 314 -12.68 7.29 -14.97
CA CYS A 314 -11.68 6.33 -15.43
C CYS A 314 -12.19 5.43 -16.55
N LEU A 315 -13.45 4.97 -16.49
CA LEU A 315 -14.07 4.21 -17.60
C LEU A 315 -14.17 5.06 -18.87
N THR A 316 -14.56 6.33 -18.75
CA THR A 316 -14.64 7.27 -19.87
C THR A 316 -13.26 7.49 -20.48
N ALA A 317 -12.25 7.79 -19.68
CA ALA A 317 -10.88 7.96 -20.14
C ALA A 317 -10.35 6.72 -20.89
N LYS A 318 -10.65 5.52 -20.39
CA LYS A 318 -10.29 4.26 -21.10
C LYS A 318 -10.98 4.14 -22.48
N ARG A 319 -12.26 4.50 -22.55
CA ARG A 319 -13.00 4.53 -23.85
C ARG A 319 -12.43 5.54 -24.82
N MET A 320 -11.84 6.64 -24.31
CA MET A 320 -11.15 7.65 -25.11
C MET A 320 -9.70 7.26 -25.47
N GLY A 321 -9.25 6.05 -25.09
CA GLY A 321 -7.96 5.48 -25.50
C GLY A 321 -6.84 5.55 -24.45
N VAL A 322 -7.10 6.14 -23.26
CA VAL A 322 -6.13 6.17 -22.19
C VAL A 322 -5.92 4.76 -21.63
N ARG A 323 -4.68 4.31 -21.59
CA ARG A 323 -4.34 2.93 -21.18
C ARG A 323 -4.10 2.77 -19.68
N LYS A 324 -3.49 3.77 -19.04
CA LYS A 324 -3.27 3.78 -17.59
C LYS A 324 -4.32 4.66 -16.94
N THR A 325 -5.15 4.08 -16.11
CA THR A 325 -6.13 4.82 -15.30
C THR A 325 -5.94 4.49 -13.83
N VAL A 326 -6.12 5.49 -12.98
CA VAL A 326 -6.01 5.37 -11.53
C VAL A 326 -7.21 6.06 -10.90
N ALA A 327 -7.97 5.36 -10.06
CA ALA A 327 -9.12 5.91 -9.38
C ALA A 327 -8.94 5.89 -7.86
N MET A 328 -9.22 7.01 -7.20
CA MET A 328 -9.41 7.06 -5.75
C MET A 328 -10.79 6.47 -5.41
N VAL A 329 -10.81 5.39 -4.64
CA VAL A 329 -12.02 4.67 -4.22
C VAL A 329 -12.02 4.61 -2.69
N GLU A 330 -12.64 5.60 -2.06
CA GLU A 330 -12.66 5.73 -0.59
C GLU A 330 -13.69 4.80 0.07
N ASN A 331 -14.74 4.42 -0.64
CA ASN A 331 -15.71 3.45 -0.17
C ASN A 331 -15.21 2.04 -0.45
N LEU A 332 -14.93 1.28 0.62
CA LEU A 332 -14.43 -0.09 0.52
C LEU A 332 -15.41 -1.05 -0.16
N ASP A 333 -16.71 -0.80 -0.03
CA ASP A 333 -17.75 -1.64 -0.64
C ASP A 333 -17.75 -1.55 -2.18
N TYR A 334 -17.17 -0.48 -2.73
CA TYR A 334 -17.05 -0.28 -4.18
C TYR A 334 -15.74 -0.82 -4.77
N VAL A 335 -14.78 -1.24 -3.96
CA VAL A 335 -13.46 -1.68 -4.44
C VAL A 335 -13.59 -2.90 -5.34
N GLU A 336 -14.30 -3.93 -4.89
CA GLU A 336 -14.52 -5.18 -5.64
C GLU A 336 -15.26 -4.91 -6.97
N MET A 337 -16.32 -4.10 -6.92
CA MET A 337 -17.06 -3.69 -8.12
C MET A 337 -16.14 -2.92 -9.10
N ALA A 338 -15.35 -1.98 -8.60
CA ALA A 338 -14.44 -1.18 -9.41
C ALA A 338 -13.35 -2.05 -10.07
N GLU A 339 -12.86 -3.08 -9.37
CA GLU A 339 -11.93 -4.07 -9.93
C GLU A 339 -12.58 -4.89 -11.04
N SER A 340 -13.82 -5.36 -10.85
CA SER A 340 -14.56 -6.13 -11.86
C SER A 340 -14.81 -5.33 -13.15
N LEU A 341 -14.99 -4.03 -13.04
CA LEU A 341 -15.12 -3.11 -14.17
C LEU A 341 -13.80 -2.83 -14.90
N ASP A 342 -12.69 -3.35 -14.40
CA ASP A 342 -11.35 -3.16 -14.98
C ASP A 342 -10.97 -1.67 -15.17
N ILE A 343 -11.37 -0.83 -14.21
CA ILE A 343 -11.18 0.63 -14.32
C ILE A 343 -9.71 1.07 -14.28
N GLY A 344 -8.79 0.21 -13.95
CA GLY A 344 -7.37 0.53 -13.82
C GLY A 344 -6.83 0.20 -12.42
N THR A 345 -5.94 1.03 -11.93
CA THR A 345 -5.42 0.93 -10.55
C THR A 345 -6.40 1.60 -9.60
N ILE A 346 -6.66 0.95 -8.48
CA ILE A 346 -7.51 1.49 -7.41
C ILE A 346 -6.60 1.93 -6.27
N ILE A 347 -6.83 3.13 -5.76
CA ILE A 347 -6.17 3.69 -4.59
C ILE A 347 -7.19 3.90 -3.50
N ASN A 348 -6.92 3.37 -2.31
CA ASN A 348 -7.72 3.59 -1.12
C ASN A 348 -6.81 4.04 0.03
N LYS A 349 -6.99 5.29 0.49
CA LYS A 349 -6.15 5.87 1.54
C LYS A 349 -6.28 5.15 2.89
N LYS A 350 -7.46 4.59 3.18
CA LYS A 350 -7.74 3.88 4.43
C LYS A 350 -6.93 2.59 4.53
N THR A 351 -6.94 1.82 3.44
CA THR A 351 -6.17 0.57 3.34
C THR A 351 -4.67 0.84 3.40
N LEU A 352 -4.20 1.89 2.70
CA LEU A 352 -2.79 2.29 2.73
C LEU A 352 -2.34 2.72 4.12
N ALA A 353 -3.14 3.55 4.81
CA ALA A 353 -2.83 3.99 6.18
C ALA A 353 -2.84 2.80 7.16
N ALA A 354 -3.85 1.94 7.10
CA ALA A 354 -3.96 0.78 7.97
C ALA A 354 -2.79 -0.21 7.75
N GLY A 355 -2.44 -0.49 6.49
CA GLY A 355 -1.28 -1.33 6.15
C GLY A 355 0.03 -0.77 6.69
N HIS A 356 0.22 0.55 6.59
CA HIS A 356 1.41 1.22 7.12
C HIS A 356 1.48 1.17 8.66
N ILE A 357 0.34 1.33 9.35
CA ILE A 357 0.25 1.19 10.81
C ILE A 357 0.52 -0.26 11.22
N TYR A 358 -0.05 -1.21 10.50
CA TYR A 358 0.14 -2.63 10.76
C TYR A 358 1.62 -3.05 10.65
N GLN A 359 2.34 -2.50 9.68
CA GLN A 359 3.79 -2.66 9.54
C GLN A 359 4.54 -2.26 10.83
N MET A 360 4.14 -1.16 11.47
CA MET A 360 4.79 -0.67 12.69
C MET A 360 4.58 -1.57 13.90
N MET A 361 3.60 -2.46 13.84
CA MET A 361 3.26 -3.37 14.93
C MET A 361 4.10 -4.64 14.96
N LEU A 362 4.61 -5.08 13.82
CA LEU A 362 5.34 -6.33 13.77
C LEU A 362 6.60 -6.25 14.63
N ASP A 363 6.74 -7.18 15.59
CA ASP A 363 7.86 -7.24 16.53
C ASP A 363 9.14 -7.82 15.92
N ALA A 364 9.08 -8.40 14.71
CA ALA A 364 10.25 -8.77 13.97
C ALA A 364 10.88 -7.51 13.34
N ASP A 365 12.15 -7.61 12.93
CA ASP A 365 12.78 -6.60 12.07
C ASP A 365 12.12 -6.62 10.68
N VAL A 366 10.82 -6.33 10.66
CA VAL A 366 10.04 -6.19 9.43
C VAL A 366 10.18 -4.76 8.97
N THR A 367 10.79 -4.56 7.82
CA THR A 367 11.04 -3.22 7.28
C THR A 367 9.87 -2.70 6.46
N ASN A 368 9.12 -3.61 5.80
CA ASN A 368 7.94 -3.25 5.01
C ASN A 368 6.88 -4.34 5.03
N VAL A 369 5.65 -4.00 5.42
CA VAL A 369 4.47 -4.81 5.14
C VAL A 369 3.60 -4.03 4.17
N ARG A 370 3.32 -4.59 3.01
CA ARG A 370 2.28 -4.12 2.12
C ARG A 370 1.23 -5.19 2.00
N SER A 371 0.02 -4.88 2.45
CA SER A 371 -1.13 -5.63 1.98
C SER A 371 -1.18 -5.42 0.46
N LEU A 372 -0.94 -6.48 -0.29
CA LEU A 372 -1.37 -6.48 -1.68
C LEU A 372 -2.87 -6.19 -1.61
N MET A 373 -3.38 -5.16 -2.33
CA MET A 373 -4.82 -4.85 -2.38
C MET A 373 -5.59 -6.07 -2.95
N MET A 374 -5.61 -7.14 -2.16
CA MET A 374 -6.15 -8.42 -2.50
C MET A 374 -6.68 -9.04 -1.23
N VAL A 375 -7.77 -9.68 -1.36
CA VAL A 375 -8.67 -10.07 -0.28
C VAL A 375 -8.00 -10.81 0.88
N ASP A 376 -6.88 -11.54 0.70
CA ASP A 376 -6.31 -12.39 1.75
C ASP A 376 -4.79 -12.65 1.66
N SER A 377 -3.97 -11.75 1.06
CA SER A 377 -2.52 -12.02 0.96
C SER A 377 -1.66 -10.81 1.29
N ASP A 378 -0.61 -11.02 2.06
CA ASP A 378 0.35 -10.03 2.47
C ASP A 378 1.73 -10.25 1.85
N VAL A 379 2.41 -9.14 1.61
CA VAL A 379 3.84 -9.10 1.31
C VAL A 379 4.55 -8.47 2.49
N ALA A 380 5.50 -9.18 3.04
CA ALA A 380 6.30 -8.69 4.16
C ALA A 380 7.79 -8.78 3.84
N GLU A 381 8.52 -7.78 4.26
CA GLU A 381 9.96 -7.74 4.23
C GLU A 381 10.49 -8.02 5.64
N PHE A 382 11.25 -9.11 5.80
CA PHE A 382 11.84 -9.54 7.08
C PHE A 382 13.35 -9.50 7.02
N ILE A 383 13.97 -8.99 8.08
CA ILE A 383 15.42 -9.15 8.27
C ILE A 383 15.69 -10.51 8.93
N ALA A 384 16.55 -11.30 8.32
CA ALA A 384 16.95 -12.60 8.87
C ALA A 384 17.89 -12.42 10.07
N ALA A 385 17.38 -12.68 11.28
CA ALA A 385 18.19 -12.58 12.49
C ALA A 385 19.25 -13.70 12.56
N GLU A 386 20.38 -13.42 13.20
CA GLU A 386 21.43 -14.43 13.43
C GLU A 386 20.87 -15.62 14.24
N GLY A 387 21.15 -16.85 13.76
CA GLY A 387 20.66 -18.07 14.39
C GLY A 387 19.15 -18.35 14.19
N SER A 388 18.45 -17.54 13.42
CA SER A 388 17.06 -17.77 13.03
C SER A 388 16.88 -19.07 12.24
N ARG A 389 15.65 -19.57 12.13
CA ARG A 389 15.37 -20.83 11.40
C ARG A 389 15.70 -20.73 9.92
N VAL A 390 15.46 -19.56 9.30
CA VAL A 390 15.68 -19.34 7.86
C VAL A 390 17.17 -19.38 7.48
N THR A 391 18.08 -19.10 8.41
CA THR A 391 19.53 -19.11 8.14
C THR A 391 20.19 -20.48 8.28
N LYS A 392 19.45 -21.52 8.73
CA LYS A 392 20.01 -22.83 9.06
C LYS A 392 20.08 -23.80 7.88
N LYS A 393 19.23 -23.64 6.86
CA LYS A 393 19.09 -24.56 5.74
C LYS A 393 18.72 -23.81 4.47
N ALA A 394 18.94 -24.44 3.32
CA ALA A 394 18.42 -23.96 2.04
C ALA A 394 16.88 -23.87 2.06
N VAL A 395 16.31 -22.96 1.30
CA VAL A 395 14.86 -22.65 1.32
C VAL A 395 14.00 -23.90 1.13
N LYS A 396 14.38 -24.82 0.23
CA LYS A 396 13.66 -26.11 0.01
C LYS A 396 13.55 -26.99 1.25
N ASP A 397 14.50 -26.87 2.19
CA ASP A 397 14.64 -27.71 3.37
C ASP A 397 14.11 -27.04 4.65
N LEU A 398 13.58 -25.80 4.55
CA LEU A 398 13.06 -25.03 5.68
C LEU A 398 11.72 -25.55 6.20
N GLY A 399 10.97 -26.31 5.38
CA GLY A 399 9.62 -26.76 5.72
C GLY A 399 8.65 -25.58 5.91
N LEU A 400 8.65 -24.67 4.95
CA LEU A 400 7.78 -23.49 4.96
C LEU A 400 6.31 -23.89 4.98
N PRO A 401 5.43 -23.14 5.66
CA PRO A 401 4.00 -23.39 5.68
C PRO A 401 3.39 -23.37 4.27
N PHE A 402 2.33 -24.14 4.05
CA PHE A 402 1.56 -24.07 2.82
C PHE A 402 0.95 -22.67 2.63
N GLY A 403 0.91 -22.18 1.38
CA GLY A 403 0.42 -20.83 1.07
C GLY A 403 1.42 -19.72 1.44
N MET A 404 2.71 -20.03 1.38
CA MET A 404 3.81 -19.09 1.57
C MET A 404 4.88 -19.32 0.52
N THR A 405 5.48 -18.24 0.00
CA THR A 405 6.68 -18.29 -0.85
C THR A 405 7.64 -17.15 -0.50
N ILE A 406 8.93 -17.36 -0.76
CA ILE A 406 9.97 -16.34 -0.66
C ILE A 406 10.32 -15.92 -2.09
N GLY A 407 10.01 -14.67 -2.44
CA GLY A 407 10.19 -14.19 -3.81
C GLY A 407 11.60 -13.70 -4.11
N GLY A 408 12.29 -13.14 -3.11
CA GLY A 408 13.63 -12.58 -3.26
C GLY A 408 14.20 -12.14 -1.92
N LEU A 409 15.47 -11.80 -1.93
CA LEU A 409 16.15 -11.19 -0.79
C LEU A 409 17.10 -10.08 -1.27
N VAL A 410 17.45 -9.18 -0.37
CA VAL A 410 18.49 -8.17 -0.60
C VAL A 410 19.62 -8.43 0.37
N ARG A 411 20.83 -8.60 -0.19
CA ARG A 411 22.09 -8.83 0.52
C ARG A 411 23.11 -7.80 0.06
N HIS A 412 23.68 -7.01 0.96
CA HIS A 412 24.65 -5.95 0.63
C HIS A 412 24.16 -5.04 -0.51
N ASP A 413 22.91 -4.59 -0.43
CA ASP A 413 22.21 -3.76 -1.44
C ASP A 413 22.03 -4.42 -2.82
N GLN A 414 22.31 -5.72 -2.95
CA GLN A 414 22.06 -6.48 -4.16
C GLN A 414 20.82 -7.35 -4.05
N GLY A 415 19.92 -7.24 -5.03
CA GLY A 415 18.73 -8.06 -5.14
C GLY A 415 19.06 -9.45 -5.66
N ILE A 416 18.59 -10.47 -4.96
CA ILE A 416 18.75 -11.89 -5.31
C ILE A 416 17.37 -12.53 -5.38
N LEU A 417 17.04 -13.14 -6.52
CA LEU A 417 15.83 -13.94 -6.65
C LEU A 417 16.04 -15.27 -5.92
N VAL A 418 15.08 -15.66 -5.10
CA VAL A 418 15.17 -16.84 -4.25
C VAL A 418 14.64 -18.07 -4.99
N ASN A 419 15.41 -19.14 -4.96
CA ASN A 419 15.01 -20.49 -5.39
C ASN A 419 15.21 -21.52 -4.27
N GLY A 420 14.81 -22.76 -4.52
CA GLY A 420 14.91 -23.83 -3.51
C GLY A 420 16.31 -24.07 -2.96
N ASN A 421 17.38 -23.77 -3.71
CA ASN A 421 18.78 -23.96 -3.30
C ASN A 421 19.37 -22.72 -2.61
N THR A 422 18.66 -21.61 -2.59
CA THR A 422 19.13 -20.37 -1.96
C THR A 422 19.32 -20.57 -0.46
N GLN A 423 20.50 -20.19 0.05
CA GLN A 423 20.81 -20.11 1.48
C GLN A 423 20.63 -18.66 1.92
N ILE A 424 19.71 -18.43 2.86
CA ILE A 424 19.50 -17.13 3.50
C ILE A 424 20.56 -16.96 4.59
N GLU A 425 21.15 -15.77 4.68
CA GLU A 425 22.16 -15.41 5.66
C GLU A 425 21.64 -14.40 6.66
N ALA A 426 22.30 -14.30 7.81
CA ALA A 426 21.96 -13.28 8.79
C ALA A 426 22.18 -11.88 8.23
N GLY A 427 21.21 -10.99 8.43
CA GLY A 427 21.21 -9.63 7.88
C GLY A 427 20.56 -9.49 6.49
N ASP A 428 20.22 -10.61 5.82
CA ASP A 428 19.47 -10.54 4.57
C ASP A 428 18.08 -9.91 4.82
N SER A 429 17.66 -8.99 3.94
CA SER A 429 16.29 -8.53 3.87
C SER A 429 15.50 -9.41 2.91
N VAL A 430 14.52 -10.16 3.42
CA VAL A 430 13.85 -11.25 2.70
C VAL A 430 12.39 -10.91 2.43
N MET A 431 12.00 -10.96 1.16
CA MET A 431 10.63 -10.71 0.70
C MET A 431 9.79 -11.98 0.76
N VAL A 432 8.80 -11.98 1.63
CA VAL A 432 7.90 -13.12 1.87
C VAL A 432 6.49 -12.79 1.40
N PHE A 433 5.88 -13.75 0.73
CA PHE A 433 4.49 -13.71 0.27
C PHE A 433 3.72 -14.81 0.97
N CYS A 434 2.63 -14.46 1.66
CA CYS A 434 1.81 -15.43 2.37
C CYS A 434 0.37 -14.93 2.51
N HIS A 435 -0.53 -15.85 2.86
CA HIS A 435 -1.85 -15.43 3.31
C HIS A 435 -1.75 -14.70 4.66
N GLU A 436 -2.54 -13.64 4.85
CA GLU A 436 -2.60 -12.79 6.05
C GLU A 436 -2.53 -13.59 7.36
N GLN A 437 -3.29 -14.69 7.42
CA GLN A 437 -3.34 -15.60 8.57
C GLN A 437 -2.00 -16.25 8.94
N ASN A 438 -1.05 -16.29 8.01
CA ASN A 438 0.23 -16.95 8.20
C ASN A 438 1.37 -15.99 8.58
N LEU A 439 1.17 -14.68 8.48
CA LEU A 439 2.24 -13.69 8.66
C LEU A 439 2.97 -13.84 10.00
N LYS A 440 2.23 -14.02 11.11
CA LYS A 440 2.83 -14.26 12.44
C LYS A 440 3.56 -15.60 12.56
N LYS A 441 3.11 -16.63 11.83
CA LYS A 441 3.82 -17.92 11.81
C LYS A 441 5.14 -17.77 11.06
N VAL A 442 5.13 -16.99 9.98
CA VAL A 442 6.29 -16.66 9.16
C VAL A 442 7.34 -15.89 9.96
N GLU A 443 6.91 -14.87 10.68
CA GLU A 443 7.77 -14.06 11.55
C GLU A 443 8.67 -14.91 12.46
N LYS A 444 8.14 -16.02 13.00
CA LYS A 444 8.90 -16.93 13.89
C LYS A 444 10.07 -17.64 13.19
N TYR A 445 10.09 -17.68 11.86
CA TYR A 445 11.21 -18.24 11.11
C TYR A 445 12.39 -17.26 11.04
N PHE A 446 12.13 -15.96 11.15
CA PHE A 446 13.11 -14.88 11.02
C PHE A 446 13.67 -14.38 12.36
N LYS A 447 12.96 -14.58 13.46
CA LYS A 447 13.43 -14.24 14.80
C LYS A 447 14.57 -15.15 15.25
N ALA A 448 15.51 -14.59 16.03
CA ALA A 448 16.53 -15.38 16.70
C ALA A 448 15.86 -16.42 17.64
N ASN A 449 16.34 -17.65 17.64
CA ASN A 449 15.91 -18.63 18.64
C ASN A 449 16.49 -18.21 19.99
N VAL A 450 15.68 -17.57 20.83
CA VAL A 450 16.01 -17.41 22.24
C VAL A 450 15.90 -18.81 22.86
N LEU A 451 17.01 -19.49 23.03
CA LEU A 451 17.09 -20.69 23.86
C LEU A 451 16.85 -20.22 25.30
N TRP A 452 15.71 -20.57 25.86
CA TRP A 452 15.45 -20.54 27.31
C TRP A 452 16.08 -21.76 27.95
#